data_bf54db50fda43cc6ea7470af676f95d6
#
_entry.id   bf54db50fda43cc6ea7470af676f95d6
#
_cell.length_a   1.000
_cell.length_b   1.000
_cell.length_c   1.000
_cell.angle_alpha   90.00
_cell.angle_beta   90.00
_cell.angle_gamma   90.00
#
_symmetry.space_group_name_H-M   'P 1'
#
loop_
_entity.id
_entity.type
_entity.pdbx_description
1 polymer ?
#
loop_
_entity_poly.entity_id
_entity_poly.type
_entity_poly.pdbx_seq_one_letter_code
_entity_poly.pdbx_strand_id
1 'polypeptide(L)'
;MAHLTDIEIAQSVEMKPIGEIAAKVGITSDEIEYYGKYKAKLGLERANGGGKDGKLILVTAMTPTPAGEGKTTTTIGLADGLRRIGKNSVVALREPSLGPVFGIKGGAAGGGYAQVVPMEDINLHFTGDFHAIGAANNLLAAMLDNHIYQGNSLNIDPRRITWRRCVDMNDRQLRFITDGLGGRVNGVPREDGYDITVASEIMAVLCLADSLDDLKARLSRIIVGYTYADEPVTAGDLKAAGAMTALLRDALKPNLVQTLEGTPAIVHGGPFANIAHGCNSVIATRTAMKLGDYAVTEAGFGADLGAEKFLDIKCRAAGLVPSAVVVVATVRALKMHGGVPKTELGAENLTALEKGLPNLLRHVSNIVDVYHLPAVVAVNRFPTDTDAEIALVIEKCAELGVKAVLSDVWAKGGEGGTELAHEVVRLCEKDNSAFSFSYGLEGSIEDKIEAVVKRVYRGDGITVLPQAKKQTDRLTSLGFDRLPVCIAKTQYSFSDDPAKTGAPTGFTVTVKNVKISAGAGFVVVLTGDIMTMPGLPKSPAAERIDVTSDGKITGLF
;
A
#
# COMPACT_ATOMS: atom_id res chain seq x y z
N MET A 1 4.42 -12.61 -33.46
CA MET A 1 4.68 -11.18 -33.27
C MET A 1 5.32 -11.02 -31.89
N ALA A 2 6.37 -10.22 -31.77
CA ALA A 2 6.93 -9.91 -30.45
C ALA A 2 5.83 -9.17 -29.64
N HIS A 3 5.63 -9.58 -28.39
CA HIS A 3 4.73 -8.84 -27.51
C HIS A 3 5.39 -7.51 -27.17
N LEU A 4 4.62 -6.41 -27.28
CA LEU A 4 5.05 -5.10 -26.83
C LEU A 4 5.30 -5.14 -25.31
N THR A 5 6.29 -4.40 -24.86
CA THR A 5 6.54 -4.16 -23.43
C THR A 5 5.48 -3.21 -22.84
N ASP A 6 5.34 -3.19 -21.53
CA ASP A 6 4.34 -2.35 -20.87
C ASP A 6 4.52 -0.86 -21.22
N ILE A 7 5.78 -0.37 -21.30
CA ILE A 7 6.04 1.01 -21.70
C ILE A 7 5.73 1.27 -23.19
N GLU A 8 6.00 0.32 -24.08
CA GLU A 8 5.64 0.45 -25.49
C GLU A 8 4.14 0.51 -25.69
N ILE A 9 3.37 -0.29 -24.94
CA ILE A 9 1.91 -0.24 -24.91
C ILE A 9 1.44 1.14 -24.41
N ALA A 10 1.97 1.63 -23.28
CA ALA A 10 1.61 2.93 -22.72
C ALA A 10 1.91 4.08 -23.68
N GLN A 11 3.05 4.05 -24.36
CA GLN A 11 3.48 5.06 -25.32
C GLN A 11 2.72 5.00 -26.67
N SER A 12 2.05 3.89 -26.98
CA SER A 12 1.28 3.72 -28.21
C SER A 12 -0.12 4.33 -28.14
N VAL A 13 -0.62 4.66 -26.95
CA VAL A 13 -1.98 5.16 -26.74
C VAL A 13 -2.04 6.68 -26.82
N GLU A 14 -3.02 7.21 -27.55
CA GLU A 14 -3.32 8.64 -27.55
C GLU A 14 -4.09 9.02 -26.29
N MET A 15 -3.39 9.68 -25.35
CA MET A 15 -4.00 10.16 -24.10
C MET A 15 -4.93 11.33 -24.35
N LYS A 16 -6.06 11.36 -23.64
CA LYS A 16 -6.97 12.51 -23.61
C LYS A 16 -6.43 13.61 -22.70
N PRO A 17 -6.65 14.90 -23.02
CA PRO A 17 -6.37 15.98 -22.09
C PRO A 17 -7.06 15.75 -20.75
N ILE A 18 -6.38 16.08 -19.64
CA ILE A 18 -6.87 15.74 -18.29
C ILE A 18 -8.21 16.43 -17.95
N GLY A 19 -8.47 17.61 -18.54
CA GLY A 19 -9.77 18.28 -18.38
C GLY A 19 -10.93 17.48 -18.96
N GLU A 20 -10.73 16.73 -20.05
CA GLU A 20 -11.76 15.83 -20.60
C GLU A 20 -12.01 14.61 -19.68
N ILE A 21 -10.96 14.13 -19.01
CA ILE A 21 -11.08 13.04 -18.04
C ILE A 21 -11.82 13.53 -16.80
N ALA A 22 -11.51 14.73 -16.31
CA ALA A 22 -12.21 15.36 -15.19
C ALA A 22 -13.71 15.55 -15.49
N ALA A 23 -14.04 16.01 -16.69
CA ALA A 23 -15.43 16.20 -17.12
C ALA A 23 -16.27 14.89 -17.10
N LYS A 24 -15.65 13.72 -17.32
CA LYS A 24 -16.34 12.41 -17.24
C LYS A 24 -16.90 12.10 -15.85
N VAL A 25 -16.41 12.76 -14.83
CA VAL A 25 -16.83 12.59 -13.43
C VAL A 25 -17.39 13.89 -12.83
N GLY A 26 -17.83 14.80 -13.69
CA GLY A 26 -18.51 16.03 -13.30
C GLY A 26 -17.61 17.08 -12.66
N ILE A 27 -16.30 17.05 -12.94
CA ILE A 27 -15.34 18.06 -12.48
C ILE A 27 -15.08 19.04 -13.62
N THR A 28 -15.19 20.35 -13.36
CA THR A 28 -14.90 21.41 -14.33
C THR A 28 -13.41 21.76 -14.36
N SER A 29 -12.98 22.43 -15.43
CA SER A 29 -11.59 22.89 -15.58
C SER A 29 -11.10 23.78 -14.43
N ASP A 30 -12.00 24.55 -13.83
CA ASP A 30 -11.67 25.50 -12.75
C ASP A 30 -11.48 24.80 -11.39
N GLU A 31 -11.89 23.54 -11.28
CA GLU A 31 -11.79 22.73 -10.06
C GLU A 31 -10.53 21.86 -10.00
N ILE A 32 -9.69 21.91 -11.04
CA ILE A 32 -8.45 21.15 -11.11
C ILE A 32 -7.22 22.06 -11.24
N GLU A 33 -6.13 21.66 -10.62
CA GLU A 33 -4.83 22.31 -10.80
C GLU A 33 -4.02 21.50 -11.81
N TYR A 34 -3.79 22.07 -13.01
CA TYR A 34 -3.08 21.38 -14.08
C TYR A 34 -1.60 21.19 -13.78
N TYR A 35 -1.12 19.96 -13.94
CA TYR A 35 0.30 19.57 -13.93
C TYR A 35 0.71 19.08 -15.33
N GLY A 36 0.61 19.96 -16.32
CA GLY A 36 0.76 19.64 -17.74
C GLY A 36 -0.56 19.18 -18.37
N LYS A 37 -0.47 18.56 -19.57
CA LYS A 37 -1.65 18.21 -20.38
C LYS A 37 -2.45 17.03 -19.84
N TYR A 38 -1.79 16.09 -19.15
CA TYR A 38 -2.34 14.77 -18.86
C TYR A 38 -2.43 14.45 -17.36
N LYS A 39 -2.08 15.39 -16.50
CA LYS A 39 -2.12 15.26 -15.04
C LYS A 39 -2.74 16.49 -14.41
N ALA A 40 -3.43 16.31 -13.29
CA ALA A 40 -3.94 17.41 -12.48
C ALA A 40 -4.02 17.00 -11.01
N LYS A 41 -4.05 17.99 -10.10
CA LYS A 41 -4.45 17.78 -8.70
C LYS A 41 -5.91 18.14 -8.50
N LEU A 42 -6.57 17.41 -7.62
CA LEU A 42 -7.96 17.62 -7.20
C LEU A 42 -8.00 18.37 -5.86
N GLY A 43 -8.95 19.28 -5.72
CA GLY A 43 -9.20 19.97 -4.45
C GLY A 43 -9.65 19.02 -3.33
N LEU A 44 -9.30 19.37 -2.09
CA LEU A 44 -9.64 18.55 -0.89
C LEU A 44 -11.15 18.55 -0.57
N GLU A 45 -11.87 19.55 -1.02
CA GLU A 45 -13.33 19.70 -0.83
C GLU A 45 -14.11 18.54 -1.48
N ARG A 46 -13.54 17.91 -2.52
CA ARG A 46 -14.18 16.78 -3.21
C ARG A 46 -14.25 15.53 -2.33
N ALA A 47 -13.25 15.28 -1.51
CA ALA A 47 -13.23 14.15 -0.58
C ALA A 47 -14.25 14.28 0.56
N ASN A 48 -14.52 15.54 0.95
CA ASN A 48 -15.37 15.87 2.09
C ASN A 48 -16.75 16.45 1.68
N GLY A 49 -17.01 16.52 0.36
CA GLY A 49 -18.25 17.04 -0.19
C GLY A 49 -19.47 16.19 0.18
N GLY A 50 -20.66 16.85 0.20
CA GLY A 50 -21.93 16.18 0.40
C GLY A 50 -22.30 15.26 -0.79
N GLY A 51 -23.35 14.45 -0.63
CA GLY A 51 -23.87 13.54 -1.65
C GLY A 51 -23.71 12.07 -1.27
N LYS A 52 -24.20 11.18 -2.13
CA LYS A 52 -24.12 9.74 -1.92
C LYS A 52 -22.72 9.23 -2.29
N ASP A 53 -22.16 8.39 -1.43
CA ASP A 53 -20.93 7.67 -1.73
C ASP A 53 -21.19 6.52 -2.72
N GLY A 54 -20.31 6.36 -3.69
CA GLY A 54 -20.26 5.18 -4.54
C GLY A 54 -19.84 3.94 -3.76
N LYS A 55 -20.03 2.78 -4.37
CA LYS A 55 -19.65 1.48 -3.80
C LYS A 55 -18.13 1.32 -3.78
N LEU A 56 -17.56 1.05 -2.61
CA LEU A 56 -16.13 0.82 -2.45
C LEU A 56 -15.80 -0.65 -2.73
N ILE A 57 -14.92 -0.89 -3.68
CA ILE A 57 -14.42 -2.21 -4.06
C ILE A 57 -12.95 -2.31 -3.70
N LEU A 58 -12.60 -3.27 -2.85
CA LEU A 58 -11.22 -3.55 -2.48
C LEU A 58 -10.68 -4.70 -3.34
N VAL A 59 -9.57 -4.47 -4.03
CA VAL A 59 -8.80 -5.51 -4.72
C VAL A 59 -7.58 -5.88 -3.86
N THR A 60 -7.48 -7.15 -3.53
CA THR A 60 -6.38 -7.75 -2.79
C THR A 60 -5.92 -9.03 -3.50
N ALA A 61 -5.07 -9.84 -2.89
CA ALA A 61 -4.62 -11.10 -3.50
C ALA A 61 -4.34 -12.18 -2.47
N MET A 62 -4.12 -13.39 -2.96
CA MET A 62 -3.47 -14.45 -2.22
C MET A 62 -2.04 -14.07 -1.80
N THR A 63 -1.36 -14.89 -1.01
CA THR A 63 0.04 -14.65 -0.62
C THR A 63 0.92 -14.46 -1.85
N PRO A 64 1.66 -13.32 -1.96
CA PRO A 64 2.44 -13.02 -3.14
C PRO A 64 3.62 -13.97 -3.34
N THR A 65 4.01 -14.10 -4.61
CA THR A 65 5.20 -14.81 -5.05
C THR A 65 6.14 -13.87 -5.81
N PRO A 66 7.40 -14.26 -6.05
CA PRO A 66 8.31 -13.46 -6.89
C PRO A 66 7.83 -13.27 -8.34
N ALA A 67 6.80 -14.01 -8.77
CA ALA A 67 6.22 -13.87 -10.11
C ALA A 67 5.22 -12.70 -10.21
N GLY A 68 4.71 -12.21 -9.07
CA GLY A 68 3.64 -11.21 -8.99
C GLY A 68 2.25 -11.79 -9.28
N GLU A 69 1.20 -11.20 -8.72
CA GLU A 69 -0.20 -11.68 -8.87
C GLU A 69 -1.05 -10.78 -9.77
N GLY A 70 -0.55 -9.59 -10.14
CA GLY A 70 -1.25 -8.67 -11.02
C GLY A 70 -2.41 -7.91 -10.37
N LYS A 71 -2.32 -7.57 -9.08
CA LYS A 71 -3.36 -6.78 -8.37
C LYS A 71 -3.69 -5.47 -9.06
N THR A 72 -2.69 -4.63 -9.32
CA THR A 72 -2.87 -3.31 -9.93
C THR A 72 -3.48 -3.45 -11.33
N THR A 73 -2.98 -4.41 -12.13
CA THR A 73 -3.52 -4.73 -13.46
C THR A 73 -5.00 -5.14 -13.36
N THR A 74 -5.34 -6.02 -12.40
CA THR A 74 -6.74 -6.42 -12.16
C THR A 74 -7.60 -5.25 -11.68
N THR A 75 -7.07 -4.37 -10.81
CA THR A 75 -7.78 -3.19 -10.31
C THR A 75 -8.15 -2.24 -11.42
N ILE A 76 -7.20 -1.95 -12.32
CA ILE A 76 -7.39 -1.07 -13.47
C ILE A 76 -8.34 -1.71 -14.48
N GLY A 77 -8.08 -2.97 -14.86
CA GLY A 77 -8.92 -3.68 -15.82
C GLY A 77 -10.36 -3.89 -15.34
N LEU A 78 -10.58 -4.07 -14.02
CA LEU A 78 -11.92 -4.10 -13.43
C LEU A 78 -12.61 -2.73 -13.56
N ALA A 79 -11.90 -1.62 -13.29
CA ALA A 79 -12.47 -0.29 -13.43
C ALA A 79 -12.85 0.02 -14.90
N ASP A 80 -11.99 -0.35 -15.85
CA ASP A 80 -12.30 -0.24 -17.28
C ASP A 80 -13.46 -1.17 -17.66
N GLY A 81 -13.49 -2.42 -17.15
CA GLY A 81 -14.59 -3.36 -17.35
C GLY A 81 -15.94 -2.86 -16.82
N LEU A 82 -15.94 -2.21 -15.65
CA LEU A 82 -17.15 -1.56 -15.12
C LEU A 82 -17.67 -0.47 -16.07
N ARG A 83 -16.79 0.37 -16.65
CA ARG A 83 -17.21 1.36 -17.64
C ARG A 83 -17.73 0.74 -18.92
N ARG A 84 -17.14 -0.36 -19.37
CA ARG A 84 -17.63 -1.09 -20.57
C ARG A 84 -19.04 -1.66 -20.39
N ILE A 85 -19.44 -2.02 -19.17
CA ILE A 85 -20.81 -2.44 -18.84
C ILE A 85 -21.70 -1.27 -18.41
N GLY A 86 -21.32 -0.02 -18.71
CA GLY A 86 -22.13 1.18 -18.49
C GLY A 86 -22.18 1.69 -17.05
N LYS A 87 -21.22 1.30 -16.19
CA LYS A 87 -21.12 1.78 -14.82
C LYS A 87 -20.08 2.91 -14.71
N ASN A 88 -20.39 3.93 -13.91
CA ASN A 88 -19.45 5.02 -13.66
C ASN A 88 -18.44 4.61 -12.58
N SER A 89 -17.22 4.23 -13.00
CA SER A 89 -16.15 3.80 -12.12
C SER A 89 -15.03 4.82 -12.05
N VAL A 90 -14.36 4.90 -10.90
CA VAL A 90 -13.11 5.62 -10.67
C VAL A 90 -12.15 4.68 -9.95
N VAL A 91 -10.89 4.64 -10.39
CA VAL A 91 -9.87 3.84 -9.73
C VAL A 91 -9.01 4.70 -8.80
N ALA A 92 -8.66 4.19 -7.62
CA ALA A 92 -7.77 4.85 -6.67
C ALA A 92 -6.56 3.95 -6.36
N LEU A 93 -5.36 4.41 -6.70
CA LEU A 93 -4.11 3.65 -6.65
C LEU A 93 -3.07 4.31 -5.76
N ARG A 94 -2.03 3.54 -5.41
CA ARG A 94 -0.83 4.07 -4.78
C ARG A 94 0.10 4.67 -5.84
N GLU A 95 0.81 5.70 -5.43
CA GLU A 95 1.93 6.25 -6.19
C GLU A 95 3.17 5.36 -6.00
N PRO A 96 3.92 5.01 -7.06
CA PRO A 96 5.13 4.22 -6.97
C PRO A 96 6.30 5.01 -6.40
N SER A 97 7.17 4.33 -5.64
CA SER A 97 8.42 4.86 -5.11
C SER A 97 9.58 4.61 -6.08
N LEU A 98 10.50 5.56 -6.21
CA LEU A 98 11.67 5.46 -7.09
C LEU A 98 12.57 4.27 -6.74
N GLY A 99 12.75 3.96 -5.46
CA GLY A 99 13.59 2.85 -5.04
C GLY A 99 13.19 1.51 -5.66
N PRO A 100 11.93 1.04 -5.54
CA PRO A 100 11.43 -0.12 -6.26
C PRO A 100 11.51 -0.01 -7.78
N VAL A 101 11.22 1.15 -8.37
CA VAL A 101 11.25 1.38 -9.83
C VAL A 101 12.66 1.17 -10.38
N PHE A 102 13.68 1.74 -9.74
CA PHE A 102 15.08 1.56 -10.13
C PHE A 102 15.71 0.26 -9.59
N GLY A 103 15.01 -0.48 -8.72
CA GLY A 103 15.44 -1.74 -8.11
C GLY A 103 15.05 -2.98 -8.91
N ILE A 104 14.12 -3.77 -8.38
CA ILE A 104 13.71 -5.07 -8.94
C ILE A 104 12.30 -5.02 -9.53
N LYS A 105 11.40 -4.22 -8.93
CA LYS A 105 9.99 -4.23 -9.28
C LYS A 105 9.68 -3.19 -10.34
N GLY A 106 8.84 -3.60 -11.29
CA GLY A 106 8.07 -2.68 -12.11
C GLY A 106 7.27 -1.68 -11.27
N GLY A 107 6.94 -0.54 -11.87
CA GLY A 107 6.14 0.49 -11.24
C GLY A 107 4.72 0.02 -10.88
N ALA A 108 4.00 0.87 -10.15
CA ALA A 108 2.61 0.60 -9.76
C ALA A 108 1.57 1.06 -10.82
N ALA A 109 1.96 1.15 -12.09
CA ALA A 109 1.08 1.65 -13.16
C ALA A 109 0.18 0.58 -13.81
N GLY A 110 0.23 -0.67 -13.36
CA GLY A 110 -0.44 -1.80 -14.01
C GLY A 110 0.47 -2.50 -15.01
N GLY A 111 -0.09 -3.25 -15.97
CA GLY A 111 0.66 -3.96 -17.00
C GLY A 111 -0.23 -4.42 -18.17
N GLY A 112 0.38 -4.72 -19.32
CA GLY A 112 -0.33 -5.05 -20.54
C GLY A 112 -1.29 -3.93 -20.95
N TYR A 113 -2.50 -4.29 -21.30
CA TYR A 113 -3.54 -3.34 -21.70
C TYR A 113 -4.37 -2.78 -20.53
N ALA A 114 -4.00 -3.07 -19.28
CA ALA A 114 -4.62 -2.51 -18.09
C ALA A 114 -3.59 -1.67 -17.29
N GLN A 115 -3.38 -0.43 -17.72
CA GLN A 115 -2.41 0.50 -17.16
C GLN A 115 -3.01 1.88 -16.93
N VAL A 116 -2.41 2.67 -16.02
CA VAL A 116 -2.61 4.12 -15.89
C VAL A 116 -1.50 4.87 -16.58
N VAL A 117 -1.86 5.99 -17.21
CA VAL A 117 -0.95 6.84 -18.01
C VAL A 117 -1.11 8.32 -17.60
N PRO A 118 -0.04 9.14 -17.72
CA PRO A 118 1.27 8.89 -18.33
C PRO A 118 2.19 8.02 -17.45
N MET A 119 2.61 6.87 -17.95
CA MET A 119 3.35 5.86 -17.20
C MET A 119 4.70 6.37 -16.69
N GLU A 120 5.45 7.06 -17.56
CA GLU A 120 6.78 7.58 -17.23
C GLU A 120 6.71 8.59 -16.08
N ASP A 121 5.78 9.53 -16.16
CA ASP A 121 5.62 10.57 -15.14
C ASP A 121 5.23 9.95 -13.80
N ILE A 122 4.30 8.99 -13.80
CA ILE A 122 3.82 8.31 -12.58
C ILE A 122 4.97 7.55 -11.90
N ASN A 123 5.84 6.90 -12.65
CA ASN A 123 6.92 6.08 -12.12
C ASN A 123 8.21 6.85 -11.79
N LEU A 124 8.35 8.09 -12.26
CA LEU A 124 9.54 8.92 -12.03
C LEU A 124 9.20 10.12 -11.12
N HIS A 125 9.14 11.31 -11.70
CA HIS A 125 8.75 12.53 -10.98
C HIS A 125 7.31 12.90 -11.34
N PHE A 126 6.36 12.41 -10.56
CA PHE A 126 4.94 12.55 -10.87
C PHE A 126 4.46 13.99 -10.71
N THR A 127 4.17 14.42 -9.50
CA THR A 127 3.73 15.78 -9.15
C THR A 127 4.52 16.36 -7.97
N GLY A 128 5.50 15.63 -7.48
CA GLY A 128 6.39 16.07 -6.40
C GLY A 128 5.96 15.66 -4.99
N ASP A 129 4.94 14.82 -4.83
CA ASP A 129 4.41 14.44 -3.52
C ASP A 129 5.46 13.73 -2.65
N PHE A 130 6.19 12.77 -3.21
CA PHE A 130 7.24 12.06 -2.49
C PHE A 130 8.41 12.96 -2.14
N HIS A 131 8.73 13.92 -3.02
CA HIS A 131 9.74 14.93 -2.73
C HIS A 131 9.32 15.82 -1.55
N ALA A 132 8.06 16.26 -1.52
CA ALA A 132 7.51 17.04 -0.40
C ALA A 132 7.53 16.26 0.91
N ILE A 133 7.18 14.95 0.87
CA ILE A 133 7.26 14.05 2.04
C ILE A 133 8.70 13.95 2.54
N GLY A 134 9.66 13.72 1.65
CA GLY A 134 11.08 13.68 1.99
C GLY A 134 11.59 14.99 2.59
N ALA A 135 11.18 16.13 2.01
CA ALA A 135 11.54 17.45 2.52
C ALA A 135 10.97 17.70 3.93
N ALA A 136 9.70 17.35 4.17
CA ALA A 136 9.07 17.51 5.49
C ALA A 136 9.72 16.60 6.55
N ASN A 137 10.04 15.35 6.18
CA ASN A 137 10.72 14.40 7.06
C ASN A 137 12.11 14.90 7.46
N ASN A 138 12.88 15.37 6.50
CA ASN A 138 14.24 15.82 6.71
C ASN A 138 14.31 17.20 7.38
N LEU A 139 13.30 18.06 7.19
CA LEU A 139 13.15 19.29 7.96
C LEU A 139 12.98 18.98 9.46
N LEU A 140 12.13 18.01 9.82
CA LEU A 140 11.97 17.60 11.21
C LEU A 140 13.28 17.06 11.81
N ALA A 141 14.03 16.24 11.06
CA ALA A 141 15.35 15.76 11.49
C ALA A 141 16.34 16.92 11.70
N ALA A 142 16.38 17.86 10.77
CA ALA A 142 17.26 19.04 10.88
C ALA A 142 16.87 19.94 12.07
N MET A 143 15.58 20.13 12.33
CA MET A 143 15.11 20.91 13.48
C MET A 143 15.43 20.22 14.81
N LEU A 144 15.33 18.90 14.87
CA LEU A 144 15.72 18.10 16.03
C LEU A 144 17.22 18.27 16.37
N ASP A 145 18.10 18.05 15.38
CA ASP A 145 19.53 18.17 15.56
C ASP A 145 19.95 19.62 15.88
N ASN A 146 19.32 20.61 15.23
CA ASN A 146 19.54 22.03 15.53
C ASN A 146 19.11 22.37 16.96
N HIS A 147 17.96 21.82 17.45
CA HIS A 147 17.52 22.03 18.82
C HIS A 147 18.57 21.53 19.84
N ILE A 148 19.12 20.35 19.62
CA ILE A 148 20.16 19.78 20.49
C ILE A 148 21.42 20.65 20.43
N TYR A 149 21.83 21.08 19.24
CA TYR A 149 23.01 21.94 19.04
C TYR A 149 22.88 23.30 19.72
N GLN A 150 21.70 23.92 19.68
CA GLN A 150 21.40 25.26 20.21
C GLN A 150 21.09 25.28 21.72
N GLY A 151 21.44 24.25 22.45
CA GLY A 151 21.35 24.20 23.91
C GLY A 151 20.32 23.24 24.48
N ASN A 152 19.61 22.49 23.65
CA ASN A 152 18.77 21.35 24.06
C ASN A 152 17.81 21.66 25.23
N SER A 153 17.05 22.76 25.14
CA SER A 153 16.13 23.19 26.20
C SER A 153 15.02 22.17 26.53
N LEU A 154 14.72 21.25 25.62
CA LEU A 154 13.81 20.13 25.86
C LEU A 154 14.48 18.94 26.54
N ASN A 155 15.79 19.00 26.84
CA ASN A 155 16.53 17.97 27.53
C ASN A 155 16.50 16.60 26.84
N ILE A 156 16.55 16.58 25.49
CA ILE A 156 16.54 15.38 24.66
C ILE A 156 17.82 14.56 24.89
N ASP A 157 17.69 13.24 25.12
CA ASP A 157 18.84 12.33 25.12
C ASP A 157 19.22 11.95 23.68
N PRO A 158 20.39 12.38 23.14
CA PRO A 158 20.80 12.06 21.77
C PRO A 158 20.90 10.56 21.45
N ARG A 159 21.03 9.71 22.49
CA ARG A 159 21.06 8.24 22.35
C ARG A 159 19.67 7.61 22.22
N ARG A 160 18.62 8.41 22.41
CA ARG A 160 17.22 7.97 22.42
C ARG A 160 16.37 8.66 21.36
N ILE A 161 17.01 9.17 20.33
CA ILE A 161 16.34 9.68 19.13
C ILE A 161 15.78 8.48 18.35
N THR A 162 14.50 8.58 17.98
CA THR A 162 13.79 7.55 17.20
C THR A 162 13.52 8.01 15.77
N TRP A 163 13.65 9.30 15.49
CA TRP A 163 13.42 9.89 14.19
C TRP A 163 14.63 9.73 13.29
N ARG A 164 14.40 9.27 12.06
CA ARG A 164 15.42 9.11 11.03
C ARG A 164 15.17 10.05 9.85
N ARG A 165 16.19 10.30 9.07
CA ARG A 165 16.08 10.93 7.76
C ARG A 165 15.44 9.98 6.76
N CYS A 166 15.05 10.48 5.58
CA CYS A 166 14.58 9.61 4.50
C CYS A 166 15.08 10.08 3.13
N VAL A 167 15.10 9.13 2.20
CA VAL A 167 15.36 9.34 0.77
C VAL A 167 14.57 8.33 -0.03
N ASP A 168 14.01 8.74 -1.17
CA ASP A 168 13.23 7.84 -2.01
C ASP A 168 14.11 7.07 -2.99
N MET A 169 15.01 6.25 -2.45
CA MET A 169 15.92 5.39 -3.20
C MET A 169 16.29 4.16 -2.37
N ASN A 170 16.58 3.04 -3.04
CA ASN A 170 17.13 1.85 -2.38
C ASN A 170 18.63 2.01 -2.15
N ASP A 171 19.03 2.34 -0.93
CA ASP A 171 20.43 2.54 -0.57
C ASP A 171 20.79 1.90 0.77
N ARG A 172 21.29 0.65 0.73
CA ARG A 172 21.71 -0.08 1.94
C ARG A 172 22.83 0.56 2.73
N GLN A 173 23.62 1.43 2.08
CA GLN A 173 24.75 2.12 2.72
C GLN A 173 24.27 3.14 3.78
N LEU A 174 23.04 3.65 3.62
CA LEU A 174 22.45 4.65 4.50
C LEU A 174 21.67 4.08 5.69
N ARG A 175 21.61 2.74 5.87
CA ARG A 175 20.84 2.12 6.97
C ARG A 175 21.28 2.57 8.35
N PHE A 176 22.58 2.72 8.54
CA PHE A 176 23.22 3.19 9.77
C PHE A 176 24.38 4.10 9.38
N ILE A 177 24.38 5.32 9.91
CA ILE A 177 25.41 6.32 9.68
C ILE A 177 25.76 6.98 11.01
N THR A 178 26.88 7.68 11.04
CA THR A 178 27.19 8.67 12.07
C THR A 178 27.10 10.05 11.44
N ASP A 179 26.24 10.90 11.98
CA ASP A 179 26.13 12.30 11.56
C ASP A 179 26.81 13.26 12.55
N GLY A 180 26.79 14.57 12.26
CA GLY A 180 27.38 15.60 13.11
C GLY A 180 28.91 15.60 13.19
N LEU A 181 29.61 14.89 12.29
CA LEU A 181 31.07 14.83 12.24
C LEU A 181 31.69 16.15 11.71
N GLY A 182 32.97 16.37 11.97
CA GLY A 182 33.73 17.55 11.49
C GLY A 182 33.91 18.64 12.54
N GLY A 183 33.72 18.32 13.80
CA GLY A 183 33.95 19.19 14.95
C GLY A 183 32.72 19.96 15.43
N ARG A 184 32.90 20.71 16.51
CA ARG A 184 31.83 21.35 17.29
C ARG A 184 30.87 22.22 16.48
N VAL A 185 31.34 22.83 15.41
CA VAL A 185 30.51 23.73 14.57
C VAL A 185 29.49 22.98 13.71
N ASN A 186 29.64 21.67 13.57
CA ASN A 186 28.78 20.83 12.69
C ASN A 186 27.68 20.06 13.42
N GLY A 187 27.58 20.22 14.75
CA GLY A 187 26.53 19.57 15.54
C GLY A 187 27.05 18.62 16.61
N VAL A 188 26.20 17.71 17.06
CA VAL A 188 26.49 16.68 18.06
C VAL A 188 26.56 15.33 17.37
N PRO A 189 27.73 14.64 17.33
CA PRO A 189 27.82 13.33 16.70
C PRO A 189 26.86 12.31 17.34
N ARG A 190 26.08 11.63 16.51
CA ARG A 190 25.18 10.57 16.94
C ARG A 190 25.00 9.50 15.85
N GLU A 191 24.44 8.35 16.24
CA GLU A 191 23.94 7.38 15.28
C GLU A 191 22.65 7.91 14.64
N ASP A 192 22.55 7.79 13.33
CA ASP A 192 21.37 8.06 12.52
C ASP A 192 21.23 6.99 11.43
N GLY A 193 20.32 7.19 10.52
CA GLY A 193 20.09 6.38 9.32
C GLY A 193 19.03 7.00 8.45
N TYR A 194 18.81 6.36 7.30
CA TYR A 194 17.76 6.75 6.37
C TYR A 194 16.76 5.64 6.22
N ASP A 195 15.49 5.99 6.27
CA ASP A 195 14.41 5.13 5.78
C ASP A 195 14.09 5.51 4.32
N ILE A 196 13.55 4.57 3.54
CA ILE A 196 12.98 4.94 2.24
C ILE A 196 11.71 5.77 2.48
N THR A 197 11.46 6.78 1.65
CA THR A 197 10.37 7.74 1.85
C THR A 197 9.01 7.07 2.11
N VAL A 198 8.72 5.97 1.42
CA VAL A 198 7.47 5.19 1.58
C VAL A 198 7.38 4.40 2.89
N ALA A 199 8.47 4.28 3.64
CA ALA A 199 8.49 3.69 4.98
C ALA A 199 8.43 4.76 6.10
N SER A 200 8.52 6.05 5.76
CA SER A 200 8.47 7.15 6.73
C SER A 200 7.09 7.27 7.37
N GLU A 201 7.07 7.76 8.61
CA GLU A 201 5.80 8.06 9.29
C GLU A 201 5.06 9.22 8.59
N ILE A 202 5.77 10.16 7.94
CA ILE A 202 5.15 11.25 7.17
C ILE A 202 4.28 10.70 6.05
N MET A 203 4.74 9.67 5.33
CA MET A 203 3.94 9.00 4.30
C MET A 203 2.65 8.41 4.88
N ALA A 204 2.72 7.73 6.02
CA ALA A 204 1.56 7.15 6.68
C ALA A 204 0.59 8.24 7.19
N VAL A 205 1.12 9.31 7.75
CA VAL A 205 0.36 10.49 8.21
C VAL A 205 -0.39 11.13 7.05
N LEU A 206 0.29 11.43 5.94
CA LEU A 206 -0.33 12.03 4.74
C LEU A 206 -1.45 11.14 4.20
N CYS A 207 -1.26 9.82 4.18
CA CYS A 207 -2.24 8.88 3.67
C CYS A 207 -3.47 8.69 4.58
N LEU A 208 -3.34 8.94 5.89
CA LEU A 208 -4.45 8.82 6.85
C LEU A 208 -5.11 10.16 7.19
N ALA A 209 -4.49 11.27 6.84
CA ALA A 209 -5.08 12.61 7.03
C ALA A 209 -6.31 12.80 6.12
N ASP A 210 -7.31 13.53 6.61
CA ASP A 210 -8.53 13.88 5.88
C ASP A 210 -8.65 15.38 5.55
N SER A 211 -7.83 16.21 6.16
CA SER A 211 -7.80 17.66 5.98
C SER A 211 -6.42 18.25 6.32
N LEU A 212 -6.20 19.52 6.01
CA LEU A 212 -4.96 20.21 6.39
C LEU A 212 -4.83 20.34 7.91
N ASP A 213 -5.94 20.54 8.62
CA ASP A 213 -5.94 20.66 10.08
C ASP A 213 -5.63 19.29 10.73
N ASP A 214 -6.22 18.21 10.23
CA ASP A 214 -5.90 16.84 10.69
C ASP A 214 -4.45 16.49 10.35
N LEU A 215 -3.95 16.82 9.15
CA LEU A 215 -2.54 16.66 8.79
C LEU A 215 -1.63 17.34 9.81
N LYS A 216 -1.87 18.62 10.12
CA LYS A 216 -1.07 19.38 11.07
C LYS A 216 -1.14 18.80 12.48
N ALA A 217 -2.33 18.40 12.93
CA ALA A 217 -2.53 17.75 14.23
C ALA A 217 -1.79 16.41 14.33
N ARG A 218 -1.81 15.59 13.27
CA ARG A 218 -1.06 14.33 13.19
C ARG A 218 0.43 14.58 13.21
N LEU A 219 0.94 15.48 12.39
CA LEU A 219 2.37 15.84 12.36
C LEU A 219 2.85 16.32 13.74
N SER A 220 2.03 17.09 14.45
CA SER A 220 2.38 17.59 15.79
C SER A 220 2.58 16.47 16.82
N ARG A 221 1.89 15.34 16.69
CA ARG A 221 1.98 14.19 17.61
C ARG A 221 3.15 13.26 17.34
N ILE A 222 3.86 13.38 16.21
CA ILE A 222 5.01 12.52 15.89
C ILE A 222 6.05 12.60 17.01
N ILE A 223 6.43 11.44 17.55
CA ILE A 223 7.48 11.32 18.57
C ILE A 223 8.84 11.23 17.86
N VAL A 224 9.75 12.15 18.17
CA VAL A 224 11.09 12.22 17.58
C VAL A 224 12.18 11.59 18.45
N GLY A 225 11.90 11.41 19.73
CA GLY A 225 12.84 10.85 20.70
C GLY A 225 12.34 11.02 22.13
N TYR A 226 13.23 10.85 23.08
CA TYR A 226 12.91 10.92 24.51
C TYR A 226 13.90 11.79 25.26
N THR A 227 13.46 12.43 26.35
CA THR A 227 14.30 13.17 27.29
C THR A 227 15.17 12.22 28.12
N TYR A 228 16.16 12.76 28.86
CA TYR A 228 16.90 12.00 29.86
C TYR A 228 16.01 11.47 31.00
N ALA A 229 14.82 12.07 31.21
CA ALA A 229 13.81 11.59 32.17
C ALA A 229 12.84 10.55 31.57
N ASP A 230 13.10 10.08 30.35
CA ASP A 230 12.27 9.10 29.63
C ASP A 230 10.89 9.63 29.18
N GLU A 231 10.71 10.93 29.03
CA GLU A 231 9.50 11.55 28.53
C GLU A 231 9.57 11.68 26.99
N PRO A 232 8.47 11.42 26.24
CA PRO A 232 8.46 11.58 24.80
C PRO A 232 8.57 13.06 24.41
N VAL A 233 9.34 13.32 23.34
CA VAL A 233 9.44 14.63 22.70
C VAL A 233 8.80 14.55 21.32
N THR A 234 7.94 15.49 20.99
CA THR A 234 7.15 15.50 19.75
C THR A 234 7.64 16.55 18.75
N ALA A 235 7.22 16.40 17.48
CA ALA A 235 7.40 17.45 16.47
C ALA A 235 6.66 18.75 16.84
N GLY A 236 5.59 18.66 17.64
CA GLY A 236 4.88 19.81 18.23
C GLY A 236 5.76 20.59 19.22
N ASP A 237 6.48 19.88 20.10
CA ASP A 237 7.42 20.49 21.06
C ASP A 237 8.56 21.23 20.35
N LEU A 238 9.03 20.68 19.21
CA LEU A 238 9.99 21.33 18.33
C LEU A 238 9.39 22.46 17.47
N LYS A 239 8.06 22.68 17.52
CA LYS A 239 7.32 23.66 16.71
C LYS A 239 7.46 23.43 15.19
N ALA A 240 7.71 22.18 14.74
CA ALA A 240 7.96 21.83 13.35
C ALA A 240 6.67 21.67 12.52
N ALA A 241 5.56 21.29 13.15
CA ALA A 241 4.32 20.87 12.47
C ALA A 241 3.80 21.89 11.45
N GLY A 242 3.87 23.19 11.73
CA GLY A 242 3.42 24.23 10.80
C GLY A 242 4.22 24.28 9.50
N ALA A 243 5.56 24.25 9.59
CA ALA A 243 6.44 24.25 8.43
C ALA A 243 6.34 22.94 7.62
N MET A 244 6.22 21.80 8.31
CA MET A 244 5.97 20.50 7.66
C MET A 244 4.64 20.51 6.90
N THR A 245 3.56 21.04 7.48
CA THR A 245 2.26 21.18 6.81
C THR A 245 2.35 22.07 5.58
N ALA A 246 3.11 23.18 5.64
CA ALA A 246 3.32 24.06 4.50
C ALA A 246 4.01 23.34 3.33
N LEU A 247 5.02 22.50 3.60
CA LEU A 247 5.66 21.66 2.59
C LEU A 247 4.72 20.62 1.98
N LEU A 248 3.79 20.08 2.77
CA LEU A 248 2.88 19.01 2.38
C LEU A 248 1.54 19.51 1.81
N ARG A 249 1.29 20.83 1.80
CA ARG A 249 -0.01 21.42 1.42
C ARG A 249 -0.52 20.93 0.07
N ASP A 250 0.33 20.98 -0.94
CA ASP A 250 -0.05 20.56 -2.29
C ASP A 250 0.08 19.04 -2.49
N ALA A 251 0.99 18.39 -1.74
CA ALA A 251 1.12 16.93 -1.72
C ALA A 251 -0.10 16.23 -1.10
N LEU A 252 -0.90 16.91 -0.27
CA LEU A 252 -2.13 16.35 0.30
C LEU A 252 -3.26 16.23 -0.73
N LYS A 253 -3.22 17.02 -1.81
CA LYS A 253 -4.19 16.96 -2.90
C LYS A 253 -3.94 15.73 -3.77
N PRO A 254 -4.95 14.87 -4.02
CA PRO A 254 -4.76 13.68 -4.85
C PRO A 254 -4.57 14.00 -6.33
N ASN A 255 -3.84 13.14 -7.03
CA ASN A 255 -3.49 13.31 -8.44
C ASN A 255 -4.50 12.59 -9.34
N LEU A 256 -5.05 13.30 -10.31
CA LEU A 256 -5.93 12.77 -11.35
C LEU A 256 -5.11 12.45 -12.60
N VAL A 257 -5.29 11.24 -13.11
CA VAL A 257 -4.76 10.70 -14.36
C VAL A 257 -5.83 9.85 -15.05
N GLN A 258 -5.45 9.01 -16.01
CA GLN A 258 -6.37 8.16 -16.75
C GLN A 258 -5.81 6.75 -16.95
N THR A 259 -6.69 5.77 -17.17
CA THR A 259 -6.30 4.47 -17.71
C THR A 259 -6.07 4.57 -19.23
N LEU A 260 -5.50 3.52 -19.84
CA LEU A 260 -5.38 3.43 -21.31
C LEU A 260 -6.73 3.61 -22.02
N GLU A 261 -7.84 3.18 -21.41
CA GLU A 261 -9.20 3.33 -21.95
C GLU A 261 -9.85 4.67 -21.56
N GLY A 262 -9.14 5.51 -20.83
CA GLY A 262 -9.61 6.83 -20.39
C GLY A 262 -10.61 6.78 -19.24
N THR A 263 -10.57 5.76 -18.39
CA THR A 263 -11.23 5.79 -17.08
C THR A 263 -10.48 6.73 -16.15
N PRO A 264 -11.16 7.61 -15.40
CA PRO A 264 -10.51 8.47 -14.41
C PRO A 264 -9.81 7.65 -13.33
N ALA A 265 -8.55 8.00 -13.07
CA ALA A 265 -7.72 7.34 -12.07
C ALA A 265 -7.13 8.35 -11.10
N ILE A 266 -7.21 8.07 -9.81
CA ILE A 266 -6.64 8.88 -8.74
C ILE A 266 -5.43 8.13 -8.20
N VAL A 267 -4.24 8.75 -8.27
CA VAL A 267 -2.99 8.18 -7.77
C VAL A 267 -2.49 9.05 -6.64
N HIS A 268 -2.36 8.51 -5.41
CA HIS A 268 -1.98 9.33 -4.28
C HIS A 268 -1.45 8.53 -3.09
N GLY A 269 -0.25 8.88 -2.64
CA GLY A 269 0.45 8.23 -1.55
C GLY A 269 0.84 6.78 -1.83
N GLY A 270 1.82 6.25 -1.12
CA GLY A 270 2.36 4.92 -1.41
C GLY A 270 3.03 4.23 -0.21
N PRO A 271 2.41 4.16 0.98
CA PRO A 271 3.05 3.55 2.14
C PRO A 271 3.29 2.06 1.91
N PHE A 272 4.41 1.53 2.40
CA PHE A 272 4.71 0.10 2.33
C PHE A 272 3.73 -0.73 3.17
N ALA A 273 3.26 -1.85 2.61
CA ALA A 273 2.26 -2.71 3.26
C ALA A 273 2.83 -3.65 4.33
N ASN A 274 4.15 -3.80 4.42
CA ASN A 274 4.80 -4.61 5.44
C ASN A 274 5.25 -3.81 6.68
N ILE A 275 5.06 -2.48 6.70
CA ILE A 275 5.48 -1.61 7.79
C ILE A 275 4.49 -0.48 8.09
N ALA A 276 3.59 -0.19 7.16
CA ALA A 276 2.49 0.76 7.28
C ALA A 276 1.21 0.12 6.70
N HIS A 277 0.15 0.91 6.54
CA HIS A 277 -1.16 0.38 6.12
C HIS A 277 -1.27 -0.02 4.63
N GLY A 278 -0.26 0.24 3.80
CA GLY A 278 -0.07 -0.38 2.49
C GLY A 278 -1.13 -0.10 1.43
N CYS A 279 -1.82 1.02 1.50
CA CYS A 279 -2.84 1.43 0.53
C CYS A 279 -2.79 2.96 0.31
N ASN A 280 -3.45 3.43 -0.74
CA ASN A 280 -3.51 4.87 -1.04
C ASN A 280 -4.18 5.68 0.08
N SER A 281 -4.19 7.01 -0.08
CA SER A 281 -4.71 7.90 0.95
C SER A 281 -6.24 7.77 1.17
N VAL A 282 -6.68 8.15 2.35
CA VAL A 282 -8.11 8.30 2.70
C VAL A 282 -8.77 9.30 1.75
N ILE A 283 -8.12 10.42 1.49
CA ILE A 283 -8.61 11.47 0.59
C ILE A 283 -8.84 10.90 -0.82
N ALA A 284 -7.87 10.16 -1.39
CA ALA A 284 -8.02 9.57 -2.72
C ALA A 284 -9.20 8.58 -2.79
N THR A 285 -9.34 7.72 -1.79
CA THR A 285 -10.46 6.76 -1.74
C THR A 285 -11.80 7.46 -1.61
N ARG A 286 -11.94 8.43 -0.70
CA ARG A 286 -13.17 9.22 -0.54
C ARG A 286 -13.50 10.01 -1.81
N THR A 287 -12.50 10.65 -2.43
CA THR A 287 -12.69 11.37 -3.70
C THR A 287 -13.19 10.42 -4.79
N ALA A 288 -12.60 9.22 -4.93
CA ALA A 288 -13.08 8.22 -5.90
C ALA A 288 -14.53 7.81 -5.63
N MET A 289 -14.92 7.62 -4.35
CA MET A 289 -16.30 7.30 -3.97
C MET A 289 -17.28 8.44 -4.24
N LYS A 290 -16.84 9.70 -4.13
CA LYS A 290 -17.68 10.87 -4.43
C LYS A 290 -17.86 11.10 -5.93
N LEU A 291 -16.90 10.67 -6.76
CA LEU A 291 -16.87 10.93 -8.20
C LEU A 291 -17.46 9.78 -9.03
N GLY A 292 -17.51 8.56 -8.50
CA GLY A 292 -18.01 7.38 -9.21
C GLY A 292 -19.08 6.64 -8.45
N ASP A 293 -19.93 5.91 -9.18
CA ASP A 293 -20.85 4.96 -8.56
C ASP A 293 -20.09 3.76 -7.97
N TYR A 294 -18.91 3.49 -8.51
CA TYR A 294 -18.00 2.43 -8.09
C TYR A 294 -16.58 2.97 -7.96
N ALA A 295 -16.02 2.94 -6.75
CA ALA A 295 -14.62 3.26 -6.45
C ALA A 295 -13.84 1.96 -6.31
N VAL A 296 -12.89 1.71 -7.21
CA VAL A 296 -12.04 0.51 -7.20
C VAL A 296 -10.68 0.88 -6.63
N THR A 297 -10.26 0.22 -5.56
CA THR A 297 -8.97 0.47 -4.92
C THR A 297 -8.24 -0.83 -4.60
N GLU A 298 -6.95 -0.74 -4.28
CA GLU A 298 -6.13 -1.91 -3.95
C GLU A 298 -5.45 -1.81 -2.59
N ALA A 299 -5.07 -2.97 -2.04
CA ALA A 299 -4.17 -3.08 -0.90
C ALA A 299 -2.94 -3.91 -1.27
N GLY A 300 -1.77 -3.52 -0.75
CA GLY A 300 -0.48 -4.15 -1.08
C GLY A 300 -0.34 -5.56 -0.53
N PHE A 301 0.48 -6.39 -1.19
CA PHE A 301 0.74 -7.79 -0.82
C PHE A 301 -0.51 -8.68 -0.78
N GLY A 302 -0.51 -9.70 0.09
CA GLY A 302 -1.64 -10.59 0.30
C GLY A 302 -2.71 -10.01 1.22
N ALA A 303 -3.88 -10.65 1.25
CA ALA A 303 -5.00 -10.19 2.05
C ALA A 303 -4.73 -10.25 3.56
N ASP A 304 -3.82 -11.11 3.98
CA ASP A 304 -3.34 -11.22 5.37
C ASP A 304 -2.50 -10.02 5.85
N LEU A 305 -1.94 -9.25 4.93
CA LEU A 305 -1.17 -8.03 5.22
C LEU A 305 -1.88 -6.78 4.74
N GLY A 306 -2.11 -6.68 3.43
CA GLY A 306 -2.65 -5.46 2.84
C GLY A 306 -4.12 -5.24 3.14
N ALA A 307 -4.99 -6.25 2.89
CA ALA A 307 -6.41 -6.11 3.18
C ALA A 307 -6.67 -6.04 4.69
N GLU A 308 -5.96 -6.79 5.51
CA GLU A 308 -6.04 -6.68 6.97
C GLU A 308 -5.83 -5.22 7.41
N LYS A 309 -4.73 -4.58 7.00
CA LYS A 309 -4.43 -3.18 7.37
C LYS A 309 -5.36 -2.16 6.72
N PHE A 310 -5.81 -2.44 5.50
CA PHE A 310 -6.84 -1.61 4.86
C PHE A 310 -8.11 -1.60 5.70
N LEU A 311 -8.55 -2.76 6.18
CA LEU A 311 -9.77 -2.91 6.97
C LEU A 311 -9.56 -2.43 8.41
N ASP A 312 -8.59 -2.99 9.14
CA ASP A 312 -8.42 -2.73 10.57
C ASP A 312 -7.76 -1.37 10.90
N ILE A 313 -7.04 -0.74 9.95
CA ILE A 313 -6.45 0.59 10.17
C ILE A 313 -7.17 1.66 9.35
N LYS A 314 -7.14 1.58 8.01
CA LYS A 314 -7.66 2.66 7.15
C LYS A 314 -9.19 2.77 7.23
N CYS A 315 -9.92 1.66 7.08
CA CYS A 315 -11.37 1.68 7.18
C CYS A 315 -11.84 2.12 8.56
N ARG A 316 -11.16 1.67 9.61
CA ARG A 316 -11.42 2.09 10.99
C ARG A 316 -11.22 3.60 11.17
N ALA A 317 -10.08 4.13 10.71
CA ALA A 317 -9.75 5.55 10.84
C ALA A 317 -10.68 6.47 10.03
N ALA A 318 -11.15 6.00 8.86
CA ALA A 318 -11.90 6.80 7.92
C ALA A 318 -13.42 6.50 7.90
N GLY A 319 -13.91 5.53 8.68
CA GLY A 319 -15.32 5.12 8.67
C GLY A 319 -15.75 4.49 7.34
N LEU A 320 -14.82 3.82 6.63
CA LEU A 320 -15.08 3.19 5.34
C LEU A 320 -15.52 1.74 5.51
N VAL A 321 -16.42 1.28 4.64
CA VAL A 321 -16.86 -0.12 4.56
C VAL A 321 -16.85 -0.55 3.09
N PRO A 322 -16.03 -1.54 2.69
CA PRO A 322 -16.09 -2.08 1.33
C PRO A 322 -17.44 -2.74 1.04
N SER A 323 -17.94 -2.54 -0.17
CA SER A 323 -19.16 -3.20 -0.67
C SER A 323 -18.87 -4.58 -1.26
N ALA A 324 -17.64 -4.79 -1.75
CA ALA A 324 -17.17 -6.07 -2.25
C ALA A 324 -15.64 -6.14 -2.19
N VAL A 325 -15.11 -7.35 -2.11
CA VAL A 325 -13.67 -7.63 -2.14
C VAL A 325 -13.35 -8.58 -3.28
N VAL A 326 -12.34 -8.22 -4.08
CA VAL A 326 -11.79 -9.05 -5.15
C VAL A 326 -10.47 -9.64 -4.66
N VAL A 327 -10.38 -10.97 -4.59
CA VAL A 327 -9.15 -11.68 -4.24
C VAL A 327 -8.49 -12.19 -5.52
N VAL A 328 -7.38 -11.58 -5.91
CA VAL A 328 -6.64 -11.99 -7.12
C VAL A 328 -5.84 -13.26 -6.83
N ALA A 329 -5.96 -14.23 -7.71
CA ALA A 329 -5.20 -15.48 -7.69
C ALA A 329 -4.55 -15.73 -9.06
N THR A 330 -3.40 -16.42 -9.08
CA THR A 330 -2.78 -16.91 -10.29
C THR A 330 -2.48 -18.39 -10.15
N VAL A 331 -2.67 -19.16 -11.21
CA VAL A 331 -2.31 -20.59 -11.26
C VAL A 331 -0.83 -20.77 -10.92
N ARG A 332 0.05 -19.88 -11.42
CA ARG A 332 1.49 -19.91 -11.17
C ARG A 332 1.83 -19.76 -9.69
N ALA A 333 1.21 -18.80 -9.00
CA ALA A 333 1.42 -18.59 -7.56
C ALA A 333 0.92 -19.79 -6.75
N LEU A 334 -0.24 -20.35 -7.11
CA LEU A 334 -0.79 -21.54 -6.46
C LEU A 334 0.13 -22.74 -6.64
N LYS A 335 0.63 -23.01 -7.85
CA LYS A 335 1.62 -24.09 -8.10
C LYS A 335 2.89 -23.88 -7.28
N MET A 336 3.38 -22.65 -7.17
CA MET A 336 4.55 -22.34 -6.36
C MET A 336 4.30 -22.59 -4.86
N HIS A 337 3.13 -22.22 -4.33
CA HIS A 337 2.70 -22.56 -2.97
C HIS A 337 2.52 -24.07 -2.77
N GLY A 338 2.25 -24.82 -3.84
CA GLY A 338 2.22 -26.29 -3.88
C GLY A 338 3.59 -26.96 -4.04
N GLY A 339 4.69 -26.17 -4.09
CA GLY A 339 6.05 -26.65 -4.09
C GLY A 339 6.74 -26.70 -5.46
N VAL A 340 6.14 -26.15 -6.54
CA VAL A 340 6.77 -26.10 -7.86
C VAL A 340 7.81 -24.98 -7.92
N PRO A 341 9.05 -25.24 -8.37
CA PRO A 341 10.07 -24.22 -8.56
C PRO A 341 9.66 -23.17 -9.61
N LYS A 342 10.14 -21.93 -9.44
CA LYS A 342 9.83 -20.81 -10.35
C LYS A 342 10.10 -21.12 -11.83
N THR A 343 11.11 -21.93 -12.12
CA THR A 343 11.53 -22.32 -13.48
C THR A 343 10.58 -23.29 -14.16
N GLU A 344 9.69 -23.96 -13.42
CA GLU A 344 8.80 -25.03 -13.92
C GLU A 344 7.32 -24.66 -13.92
N LEU A 345 6.99 -23.40 -13.57
CA LEU A 345 5.60 -22.93 -13.44
C LEU A 345 4.81 -22.92 -14.77
N GLY A 346 5.47 -23.02 -15.91
CA GLY A 346 4.83 -23.05 -17.24
C GLY A 346 4.19 -24.38 -17.63
N ALA A 347 4.52 -25.48 -16.95
CA ALA A 347 3.95 -26.80 -17.22
C ALA A 347 2.67 -27.01 -16.38
N GLU A 348 1.67 -27.71 -16.94
CA GLU A 348 0.48 -28.13 -16.20
C GLU A 348 0.85 -29.00 -14.99
N ASN A 349 0.30 -28.70 -13.83
CA ASN A 349 0.51 -29.48 -12.62
C ASN A 349 -0.68 -29.36 -11.65
N LEU A 350 -1.72 -30.16 -11.90
CA LEU A 350 -2.93 -30.16 -11.08
C LEU A 350 -2.67 -30.59 -9.63
N THR A 351 -1.75 -31.53 -9.40
CA THR A 351 -1.41 -32.01 -8.05
C THR A 351 -0.77 -30.90 -7.21
N ALA A 352 0.16 -30.15 -7.79
CA ALA A 352 0.78 -29.02 -7.08
C ALA A 352 -0.22 -27.87 -6.91
N LEU A 353 -1.06 -27.62 -7.90
CA LEU A 353 -2.12 -26.63 -7.82
C LEU A 353 -3.07 -26.93 -6.66
N GLU A 354 -3.53 -28.18 -6.52
CA GLU A 354 -4.41 -28.63 -5.43
C GLU A 354 -3.74 -28.45 -4.06
N LYS A 355 -2.44 -28.73 -3.93
CA LYS A 355 -1.67 -28.49 -2.69
C LYS A 355 -1.54 -27.02 -2.36
N GLY A 356 -1.50 -26.13 -3.34
CA GLY A 356 -1.37 -24.69 -3.13
C GLY A 356 -2.70 -23.97 -2.87
N LEU A 357 -3.82 -24.52 -3.33
CA LEU A 357 -5.17 -23.95 -3.20
C LEU A 357 -5.53 -23.56 -1.76
N PRO A 358 -5.17 -24.29 -0.69
CA PRO A 358 -5.45 -23.86 0.68
C PRO A 358 -4.94 -22.47 1.03
N ASN A 359 -3.90 -21.95 0.35
CA ASN A 359 -3.46 -20.57 0.53
C ASN A 359 -4.53 -19.57 0.09
N LEU A 360 -5.05 -19.72 -1.13
CA LEU A 360 -6.13 -18.88 -1.64
C LEU A 360 -7.39 -18.99 -0.79
N LEU A 361 -7.80 -20.22 -0.49
CA LEU A 361 -9.05 -20.48 0.25
C LEU A 361 -9.02 -19.86 1.65
N ARG A 362 -7.85 -19.83 2.32
CA ARG A 362 -7.67 -19.13 3.61
C ARG A 362 -7.85 -17.61 3.47
N HIS A 363 -7.29 -16.99 2.43
CA HIS A 363 -7.50 -15.57 2.17
C HIS A 363 -8.97 -15.25 1.92
N VAL A 364 -9.65 -16.07 1.13
CA VAL A 364 -11.09 -15.92 0.86
C VAL A 364 -11.90 -16.08 2.14
N SER A 365 -11.64 -17.12 2.93
CA SER A 365 -12.33 -17.35 4.20
C SER A 365 -12.10 -16.21 5.20
N ASN A 366 -10.91 -15.60 5.23
CA ASN A 366 -10.67 -14.42 6.06
C ASN A 366 -11.59 -13.25 5.68
N ILE A 367 -11.78 -12.98 4.39
CA ILE A 367 -12.67 -11.92 3.93
C ILE A 367 -14.14 -12.22 4.29
N VAL A 368 -14.57 -13.46 4.07
CA VAL A 368 -15.97 -13.85 4.26
C VAL A 368 -16.31 -14.10 5.74
N ASP A 369 -15.47 -14.85 6.46
CA ASP A 369 -15.79 -15.35 7.80
C ASP A 369 -15.28 -14.45 8.92
N VAL A 370 -14.18 -13.68 8.68
CA VAL A 370 -13.60 -12.78 9.71
C VAL A 370 -14.15 -11.37 9.57
N TYR A 371 -14.15 -10.85 8.32
CA TYR A 371 -14.60 -9.48 8.05
C TYR A 371 -16.05 -9.39 7.59
N HIS A 372 -16.69 -10.51 7.28
CA HIS A 372 -18.08 -10.61 6.81
C HIS A 372 -18.38 -9.75 5.59
N LEU A 373 -17.44 -9.73 4.64
CA LEU A 373 -17.58 -8.98 3.39
C LEU A 373 -17.84 -9.91 2.20
N PRO A 374 -18.68 -9.48 1.23
CA PRO A 374 -18.87 -10.22 -0.01
C PRO A 374 -17.56 -10.31 -0.79
N ALA A 375 -17.22 -11.51 -1.30
CA ALA A 375 -15.98 -11.75 -2.03
C ALA A 375 -16.19 -12.44 -3.37
N VAL A 376 -15.29 -12.16 -4.31
CA VAL A 376 -15.10 -12.88 -5.57
C VAL A 376 -13.62 -13.12 -5.78
N VAL A 377 -13.27 -14.26 -6.37
CA VAL A 377 -11.89 -14.56 -6.78
C VAL A 377 -11.71 -14.15 -8.25
N ALA A 378 -10.70 -13.33 -8.54
CA ALA A 378 -10.27 -13.05 -9.90
C ALA A 378 -9.09 -13.96 -10.25
N VAL A 379 -9.29 -14.93 -11.14
CA VAL A 379 -8.23 -15.78 -11.66
C VAL A 379 -7.51 -15.00 -12.77
N ASN A 380 -6.39 -14.37 -12.45
CA ASN A 380 -5.58 -13.61 -13.41
C ASN A 380 -4.84 -14.56 -14.33
N ARG A 381 -5.28 -14.65 -15.59
CA ARG A 381 -4.81 -15.63 -16.59
C ARG A 381 -3.42 -15.28 -17.11
N PHE A 382 -2.58 -16.28 -17.18
CA PHE A 382 -1.31 -16.26 -17.93
C PHE A 382 -1.39 -17.15 -19.17
N PRO A 383 -0.63 -16.87 -20.23
CA PRO A 383 -0.69 -17.66 -21.48
C PRO A 383 -0.36 -19.15 -21.30
N THR A 384 0.33 -19.51 -20.24
CA THR A 384 0.72 -20.89 -19.92
C THR A 384 -0.30 -21.66 -19.08
N ASP A 385 -1.34 -20.99 -18.58
CA ASP A 385 -2.34 -21.60 -17.72
C ASP A 385 -3.29 -22.48 -18.58
N THR A 386 -3.51 -23.72 -18.15
CA THR A 386 -4.41 -24.63 -18.86
C THR A 386 -5.85 -24.50 -18.39
N ASP A 387 -6.80 -24.88 -19.25
CA ASP A 387 -8.22 -24.83 -18.89
C ASP A 387 -8.54 -25.77 -17.71
N ALA A 388 -7.83 -26.90 -17.59
CA ALA A 388 -7.96 -27.82 -16.46
C ALA A 388 -7.51 -27.18 -15.13
N GLU A 389 -6.40 -26.45 -15.13
CA GLU A 389 -5.92 -25.72 -13.95
C GLU A 389 -6.88 -24.61 -13.54
N ILE A 390 -7.40 -23.85 -14.49
CA ILE A 390 -8.39 -22.79 -14.24
C ILE A 390 -9.69 -23.40 -13.68
N ALA A 391 -10.17 -24.49 -14.29
CA ALA A 391 -11.39 -25.16 -13.83
C ALA A 391 -11.27 -25.66 -12.39
N LEU A 392 -10.12 -26.22 -11.99
CA LEU A 392 -9.87 -26.67 -10.62
C LEU A 392 -9.92 -25.51 -9.62
N VAL A 393 -9.37 -24.34 -9.93
CA VAL A 393 -9.45 -23.16 -9.06
C VAL A 393 -10.91 -22.71 -8.90
N ILE A 394 -11.68 -22.68 -10.00
CA ILE A 394 -13.11 -22.28 -9.98
C ILE A 394 -13.91 -23.27 -9.14
N GLU A 395 -13.72 -24.56 -9.32
CA GLU A 395 -14.39 -25.62 -8.55
C GLU A 395 -14.14 -25.47 -7.04
N LYS A 396 -12.87 -25.33 -6.65
CA LYS A 396 -12.49 -25.23 -5.23
C LYS A 396 -13.00 -23.94 -4.56
N CYS A 397 -13.08 -22.84 -5.28
CA CYS A 397 -13.72 -21.62 -4.77
C CYS A 397 -15.23 -21.80 -4.60
N ALA A 398 -15.88 -22.50 -5.53
CA ALA A 398 -17.33 -22.78 -5.46
C ALA A 398 -17.69 -23.66 -4.25
N GLU A 399 -16.81 -24.60 -3.84
CA GLU A 399 -16.99 -25.39 -2.61
C GLU A 399 -17.07 -24.51 -1.35
N LEU A 400 -16.42 -23.34 -1.33
CA LEU A 400 -16.55 -22.33 -0.27
C LEU A 400 -17.74 -21.36 -0.46
N GLY A 401 -18.55 -21.56 -1.50
CA GLY A 401 -19.67 -20.67 -1.81
C GLY A 401 -19.23 -19.32 -2.39
N VAL A 402 -17.99 -19.20 -2.86
CA VAL A 402 -17.43 -17.99 -3.48
C VAL A 402 -17.19 -18.23 -4.97
N LYS A 403 -17.72 -17.33 -5.81
CA LYS A 403 -17.49 -17.41 -7.25
C LYS A 403 -16.06 -17.03 -7.59
N ALA A 404 -15.42 -17.80 -8.46
CA ALA A 404 -14.19 -17.41 -9.14
C ALA A 404 -14.49 -17.08 -10.61
N VAL A 405 -13.90 -15.99 -11.10
CA VAL A 405 -14.10 -15.47 -12.46
C VAL A 405 -12.73 -15.34 -13.13
N LEU A 406 -12.65 -15.74 -14.38
CA LEU A 406 -11.46 -15.55 -15.18
C LEU A 406 -11.27 -14.07 -15.49
N SER A 407 -10.04 -13.58 -15.32
CA SER A 407 -9.65 -12.21 -15.62
C SER A 407 -8.53 -12.21 -16.67
N ASP A 408 -8.82 -11.68 -17.86
CA ASP A 408 -7.89 -11.59 -18.99
C ASP A 408 -7.52 -10.13 -19.29
N VAL A 409 -7.49 -9.31 -18.25
CA VAL A 409 -7.31 -7.85 -18.37
C VAL A 409 -5.92 -7.46 -18.86
N TRP A 410 -4.90 -8.27 -18.59
CA TRP A 410 -3.55 -8.02 -19.10
C TRP A 410 -3.52 -8.01 -20.62
N ALA A 411 -4.17 -8.98 -21.26
CA ALA A 411 -4.19 -9.12 -22.70
C ALA A 411 -5.26 -8.28 -23.40
N LYS A 412 -6.41 -8.02 -22.74
CA LYS A 412 -7.60 -7.45 -23.36
C LYS A 412 -8.10 -6.15 -22.70
N GLY A 413 -7.36 -5.60 -21.74
CA GLY A 413 -7.83 -4.41 -21.01
C GLY A 413 -9.19 -4.62 -20.35
N GLY A 414 -10.04 -3.60 -20.36
CA GLY A 414 -11.37 -3.66 -19.76
C GLY A 414 -12.31 -4.71 -20.32
N GLU A 415 -12.14 -5.12 -21.60
CA GLU A 415 -12.92 -6.24 -22.17
C GLU A 415 -12.69 -7.52 -21.39
N GLY A 416 -11.44 -7.84 -21.07
CA GLY A 416 -11.08 -9.01 -20.26
C GLY A 416 -11.56 -8.96 -18.81
N GLY A 417 -12.06 -7.80 -18.36
CA GLY A 417 -12.60 -7.56 -17.01
C GLY A 417 -14.13 -7.52 -16.92
N THR A 418 -14.87 -7.64 -18.03
CA THR A 418 -16.33 -7.43 -18.04
C THR A 418 -17.09 -8.46 -17.23
N GLU A 419 -16.71 -9.74 -17.27
CA GLU A 419 -17.35 -10.79 -16.48
C GLU A 419 -17.12 -10.56 -14.97
N LEU A 420 -15.90 -10.20 -14.58
CA LEU A 420 -15.57 -9.81 -13.21
C LEU A 420 -16.38 -8.58 -12.77
N ALA A 421 -16.55 -7.58 -13.67
CA ALA A 421 -17.33 -6.39 -13.40
C ALA A 421 -18.81 -6.70 -13.13
N HIS A 422 -19.45 -7.59 -13.91
CA HIS A 422 -20.81 -8.04 -13.66
C HIS A 422 -20.95 -8.71 -12.29
N GLU A 423 -20.01 -9.58 -11.93
CA GLU A 423 -20.05 -10.25 -10.63
C GLU A 423 -19.84 -9.27 -9.46
N VAL A 424 -18.91 -8.31 -9.59
CA VAL A 424 -18.69 -7.28 -8.58
C VAL A 424 -19.92 -6.39 -8.40
N VAL A 425 -20.60 -5.98 -9.48
CA VAL A 425 -21.87 -5.24 -9.39
C VAL A 425 -22.92 -6.05 -8.61
N ARG A 426 -23.08 -7.33 -8.92
CA ARG A 426 -23.99 -8.23 -8.20
C ARG A 426 -23.66 -8.34 -6.71
N LEU A 427 -22.37 -8.40 -6.36
CA LEU A 427 -21.93 -8.45 -4.96
C LEU A 427 -22.19 -7.14 -4.22
N CYS A 428 -22.02 -5.99 -4.89
CA CYS A 428 -22.25 -4.67 -4.30
C CYS A 428 -23.75 -4.40 -3.97
N GLU A 429 -24.66 -5.22 -4.48
CA GLU A 429 -26.09 -5.18 -4.13
C GLU A 429 -26.40 -5.94 -2.84
N LYS A 430 -25.48 -6.78 -2.34
CA LYS A 430 -25.64 -7.50 -1.08
C LYS A 430 -25.50 -6.54 0.11
N ASP A 431 -26.16 -6.90 1.20
CA ASP A 431 -25.96 -6.23 2.48
C ASP A 431 -24.57 -6.50 3.03
N ASN A 432 -23.87 -5.44 3.44
CA ASN A 432 -22.56 -5.47 4.09
C ASN A 432 -22.62 -4.93 5.53
N SER A 433 -23.80 -4.82 6.11
CA SER A 433 -24.01 -4.34 7.48
C SER A 433 -23.37 -5.24 8.55
N ALA A 434 -23.09 -6.50 8.21
CA ALA A 434 -22.41 -7.45 9.08
C ALA A 434 -20.88 -7.22 9.18
N PHE A 435 -20.33 -6.27 8.43
CA PHE A 435 -18.88 -5.97 8.46
C PHE A 435 -18.38 -5.79 9.90
N SER A 436 -17.29 -6.44 10.21
CA SER A 436 -16.63 -6.31 11.51
C SER A 436 -15.11 -6.30 11.35
N PHE A 437 -14.44 -5.61 12.26
CA PHE A 437 -12.99 -5.64 12.34
C PHE A 437 -12.47 -6.95 12.92
N SER A 438 -11.22 -7.31 12.62
CA SER A 438 -10.63 -8.54 13.16
C SER A 438 -10.41 -8.46 14.68
N TYR A 439 -10.33 -7.26 15.25
CA TYR A 439 -10.23 -7.02 16.70
C TYR A 439 -10.87 -5.68 17.10
N GLY A 440 -11.24 -5.58 18.39
CA GLY A 440 -11.63 -4.31 19.04
C GLY A 440 -10.40 -3.49 19.49
N LEU A 441 -10.59 -2.22 19.80
CA LEU A 441 -9.51 -1.36 20.33
C LEU A 441 -9.35 -1.50 21.84
N GLU A 442 -10.30 -2.12 22.51
CA GLU A 442 -10.22 -2.46 23.93
C GLU A 442 -9.24 -3.64 24.14
N GLY A 443 -8.61 -3.72 25.28
CA GLY A 443 -7.61 -4.72 25.58
C GLY A 443 -6.17 -4.24 25.34
N SER A 444 -5.20 -5.07 25.70
CA SER A 444 -3.78 -4.78 25.58
C SER A 444 -3.31 -4.76 24.12
N ILE A 445 -2.11 -4.24 23.87
CA ILE A 445 -1.48 -4.31 22.55
C ILE A 445 -1.28 -5.78 22.15
N GLU A 446 -0.87 -6.63 23.09
CA GLU A 446 -0.67 -8.06 22.89
C GLU A 446 -1.97 -8.78 22.50
N ASP A 447 -3.10 -8.48 23.14
CA ASP A 447 -4.41 -9.06 22.80
C ASP A 447 -4.80 -8.78 21.34
N LYS A 448 -4.54 -7.57 20.85
CA LYS A 448 -4.81 -7.19 19.46
C LYS A 448 -3.90 -7.93 18.47
N ILE A 449 -2.61 -8.06 18.80
CA ILE A 449 -1.65 -8.82 17.98
C ILE A 449 -2.10 -10.29 17.93
N GLU A 450 -2.43 -10.88 19.08
CA GLU A 450 -2.89 -12.27 19.17
C GLU A 450 -4.19 -12.49 18.40
N ALA A 451 -5.13 -11.54 18.44
CA ALA A 451 -6.36 -11.61 17.68
C ALA A 451 -6.11 -11.66 16.17
N VAL A 452 -5.23 -10.82 15.63
CA VAL A 452 -4.84 -10.87 14.20
C VAL A 452 -4.18 -12.21 13.88
N VAL A 453 -3.23 -12.66 14.72
CA VAL A 453 -2.51 -13.93 14.50
C VAL A 453 -3.48 -15.12 14.47
N LYS A 454 -4.40 -15.20 15.41
CA LYS A 454 -5.36 -16.31 15.48
C LYS A 454 -6.43 -16.24 14.40
N ARG A 455 -7.00 -15.06 14.16
CA ARG A 455 -8.16 -14.92 13.28
C ARG A 455 -7.78 -14.79 11.81
N VAL A 456 -6.69 -14.04 11.49
CA VAL A 456 -6.29 -13.76 10.11
C VAL A 456 -5.16 -14.68 9.65
N TYR A 457 -4.11 -14.87 10.46
CA TYR A 457 -2.98 -15.72 10.07
C TYR A 457 -3.25 -17.20 10.33
N ARG A 458 -4.20 -17.53 11.23
CA ARG A 458 -4.52 -18.89 11.68
C ARG A 458 -3.35 -19.56 12.40
N GLY A 459 -2.53 -18.77 13.09
CA GLY A 459 -1.51 -19.25 14.03
C GLY A 459 -2.10 -19.57 15.42
N ASP A 460 -1.33 -20.26 16.24
CA ASP A 460 -1.76 -20.72 17.56
C ASP A 460 -1.68 -19.61 18.64
N GLY A 461 -0.86 -18.57 18.40
CA GLY A 461 -0.68 -17.44 19.30
C GLY A 461 0.61 -16.67 19.03
N ILE A 462 1.05 -15.91 20.03
CA ILE A 462 2.25 -15.06 19.94
C ILE A 462 3.28 -15.40 21.01
N THR A 463 4.55 -15.16 20.70
CA THR A 463 5.64 -15.12 21.65
C THR A 463 6.20 -13.70 21.68
N VAL A 464 6.12 -13.03 22.82
CA VAL A 464 6.62 -11.66 22.98
C VAL A 464 7.99 -11.69 23.63
N LEU A 465 9.03 -11.21 22.92
CA LEU A 465 10.37 -11.17 23.49
C LEU A 465 10.47 -10.11 24.62
N PRO A 466 11.40 -10.28 25.59
CA PRO A 466 11.52 -9.38 26.74
C PRO A 466 11.65 -7.89 26.37
N GLN A 467 12.35 -7.59 25.27
CA GLN A 467 12.47 -6.22 24.75
C GLN A 467 11.13 -5.68 24.26
N ALA A 468 10.40 -6.46 23.46
CA ALA A 468 9.08 -6.09 22.96
C ALA A 468 8.08 -5.90 24.13
N LYS A 469 8.15 -6.75 25.15
CA LYS A 469 7.31 -6.62 26.37
C LYS A 469 7.55 -5.29 27.09
N LYS A 470 8.81 -4.89 27.27
CA LYS A 470 9.13 -3.57 27.86
C LYS A 470 8.59 -2.41 27.01
N GLN A 471 8.61 -2.57 25.69
CA GLN A 471 8.09 -1.55 24.77
C GLN A 471 6.57 -1.46 24.83
N THR A 472 5.84 -2.58 24.83
CA THR A 472 4.37 -2.57 24.98
C THR A 472 3.94 -2.01 26.32
N ASP A 473 4.60 -2.38 27.42
CA ASP A 473 4.33 -1.83 28.75
C ASP A 473 4.57 -0.31 28.78
N ARG A 474 5.64 0.15 28.12
CA ARG A 474 5.94 1.58 27.97
C ARG A 474 4.86 2.30 27.18
N LEU A 475 4.46 1.78 26.02
CA LEU A 475 3.41 2.39 25.21
C LEU A 475 2.06 2.43 25.94
N THR A 476 1.74 1.40 26.70
CA THR A 476 0.56 1.36 27.56
C THR A 476 0.61 2.45 28.64
N SER A 477 1.76 2.64 29.29
CA SER A 477 1.92 3.71 30.31
C SER A 477 1.78 5.13 29.73
N LEU A 478 2.03 5.28 28.41
CA LEU A 478 1.86 6.54 27.67
C LEU A 478 0.45 6.71 27.07
N GLY A 479 -0.45 5.74 27.27
CA GLY A 479 -1.84 5.80 26.78
C GLY A 479 -2.03 5.42 25.30
N PHE A 480 -1.08 4.71 24.69
CA PHE A 480 -1.15 4.26 23.30
C PHE A 480 -1.76 2.85 23.13
N ASP A 481 -2.20 2.22 24.21
CA ASP A 481 -2.80 0.89 24.22
C ASP A 481 -4.14 0.80 23.46
N ARG A 482 -4.81 1.94 23.21
CA ARG A 482 -6.07 1.98 22.44
C ARG A 482 -5.89 2.18 20.92
N LEU A 483 -4.66 2.27 20.45
CA LEU A 483 -4.38 2.38 19.02
C LEU A 483 -4.46 1.00 18.32
N PRO A 484 -4.81 0.95 17.02
CA PRO A 484 -4.72 -0.28 16.24
C PRO A 484 -3.26 -0.72 16.08
N VAL A 485 -3.06 -2.01 15.79
CA VAL A 485 -1.74 -2.60 15.54
C VAL A 485 -1.48 -2.76 14.05
N CYS A 486 -0.26 -2.49 13.64
CA CYS A 486 0.25 -2.68 12.29
C CYS A 486 1.36 -3.72 12.33
N ILE A 487 1.03 -4.98 12.02
CA ILE A 487 1.99 -6.08 12.11
C ILE A 487 2.86 -6.08 10.86
N ALA A 488 4.17 -5.90 11.09
CA ALA A 488 5.21 -5.96 10.09
C ALA A 488 5.84 -7.35 10.09
N LYS A 489 5.52 -8.16 9.08
CA LYS A 489 6.02 -9.53 8.88
C LYS A 489 6.43 -9.76 7.44
N THR A 490 7.00 -10.94 7.15
CA THR A 490 7.22 -11.37 5.77
C THR A 490 5.91 -11.38 4.97
N GLN A 491 5.98 -10.96 3.71
CA GLN A 491 4.85 -11.02 2.78
C GLN A 491 4.63 -12.40 2.15
N TYR A 492 5.56 -13.33 2.33
CA TYR A 492 5.58 -14.62 1.61
C TYR A 492 4.93 -15.78 2.37
N SER A 493 4.42 -15.55 3.58
CA SER A 493 3.77 -16.55 4.41
C SER A 493 2.71 -15.93 5.31
N PHE A 494 1.73 -16.70 5.76
CA PHE A 494 0.85 -16.32 6.87
C PHE A 494 1.62 -16.22 8.20
N SER A 495 2.70 -17.00 8.35
CA SER A 495 3.57 -16.91 9.53
C SER A 495 4.62 -15.80 9.41
N ASP A 496 5.43 -15.60 10.43
CA ASP A 496 6.62 -14.75 10.42
C ASP A 496 7.86 -15.42 9.79
N ASP A 497 7.74 -16.70 9.40
CA ASP A 497 8.77 -17.47 8.70
C ASP A 497 8.46 -17.56 7.20
N PRO A 498 9.26 -16.95 6.31
CA PRO A 498 9.03 -16.99 4.86
C PRO A 498 9.16 -18.39 4.24
N ALA A 499 9.79 -19.34 4.92
CA ALA A 499 9.91 -20.72 4.44
C ALA A 499 8.61 -21.53 4.61
N LYS A 500 7.71 -21.10 5.47
CA LYS A 500 6.39 -21.73 5.67
C LYS A 500 5.40 -21.27 4.62
N THR A 501 5.52 -21.78 3.41
CA THR A 501 4.64 -21.45 2.28
C THR A 501 3.26 -22.11 2.36
N GLY A 502 2.36 -21.78 1.44
CA GLY A 502 1.01 -22.36 1.38
C GLY A 502 0.11 -21.85 2.50
N ALA A 503 -0.51 -22.75 3.24
CA ALA A 503 -1.40 -22.46 4.36
C ALA A 503 -0.90 -23.13 5.65
N PRO A 504 0.19 -22.62 6.26
CA PRO A 504 0.81 -23.23 7.43
C PRO A 504 -0.13 -23.23 8.64
N THR A 505 0.00 -24.24 9.48
CA THR A 505 -0.70 -24.41 10.77
C THR A 505 0.31 -24.75 11.86
N GLY A 506 -0.09 -24.71 13.13
CA GLY A 506 0.77 -25.12 14.23
C GLY A 506 1.97 -24.18 14.43
N PHE A 507 1.81 -22.87 14.25
CA PHE A 507 2.87 -21.89 14.42
C PHE A 507 2.48 -20.77 15.38
N THR A 508 3.48 -20.23 16.05
CA THR A 508 3.37 -18.98 16.82
C THR A 508 4.13 -17.87 16.10
N VAL A 509 3.67 -16.62 16.22
CA VAL A 509 4.35 -15.44 15.68
C VAL A 509 5.20 -14.80 16.78
N THR A 510 6.48 -14.52 16.49
CA THR A 510 7.39 -13.92 17.44
C THR A 510 7.40 -12.39 17.31
N VAL A 511 6.95 -11.70 18.35
CA VAL A 511 7.04 -10.24 18.45
C VAL A 511 8.44 -9.86 18.96
N LYS A 512 9.27 -9.31 18.05
CA LYS A 512 10.67 -8.94 18.34
C LYS A 512 10.79 -7.52 18.88
N ASN A 513 10.07 -6.58 18.26
CA ASN A 513 10.10 -5.16 18.61
C ASN A 513 8.71 -4.54 18.41
N VAL A 514 8.43 -3.50 19.19
CA VAL A 514 7.21 -2.68 19.07
C VAL A 514 7.60 -1.21 19.10
N LYS A 515 7.08 -0.43 18.17
CA LYS A 515 7.30 1.01 18.12
C LYS A 515 5.99 1.75 17.85
N ILE A 516 5.94 3.01 18.24
CA ILE A 516 4.79 3.88 17.98
C ILE A 516 4.96 4.67 16.68
N SER A 517 3.90 4.78 15.91
CA SER A 517 3.70 5.75 14.85
C SER A 517 2.59 6.69 15.31
N ALA A 518 2.95 7.62 16.22
CA ALA A 518 1.99 8.41 17.00
C ALA A 518 1.22 9.41 16.14
N GLY A 519 1.86 9.98 15.14
CA GLY A 519 1.23 10.86 14.16
C GLY A 519 0.24 10.11 13.27
N ALA A 520 0.62 8.94 12.77
CA ALA A 520 -0.25 8.08 11.97
C ALA A 520 -1.37 7.46 12.81
N GLY A 521 -1.13 7.21 14.11
CA GLY A 521 -2.12 6.68 15.04
C GLY A 521 -2.23 5.16 15.02
N PHE A 522 -1.10 4.44 14.96
CA PHE A 522 -1.04 3.00 15.12
C PHE A 522 0.28 2.53 15.76
N VAL A 523 0.25 1.34 16.33
CA VAL A 523 1.42 0.67 16.91
C VAL A 523 2.02 -0.28 15.89
N VAL A 524 3.29 -0.11 15.53
CA VAL A 524 4.02 -0.98 14.61
C VAL A 524 4.64 -2.14 15.38
N VAL A 525 4.31 -3.37 14.97
CA VAL A 525 4.75 -4.62 15.60
C VAL A 525 5.69 -5.35 14.65
N LEU A 526 6.96 -5.48 15.00
CA LEU A 526 7.98 -6.12 14.18
C LEU A 526 8.14 -7.59 14.59
N THR A 527 7.86 -8.50 13.68
CA THR A 527 7.97 -9.96 13.91
C THR A 527 9.24 -10.56 13.32
N GLY A 528 9.96 -9.79 12.50
CA GLY A 528 11.20 -10.18 11.84
C GLY A 528 12.11 -8.99 11.61
N ASP A 529 13.18 -9.22 10.86
CA ASP A 529 14.10 -8.15 10.44
C ASP A 529 13.48 -7.42 9.22
N ILE A 530 12.56 -6.52 9.50
CA ILE A 530 11.87 -5.73 8.48
C ILE A 530 12.75 -4.54 8.11
N MET A 531 13.16 -4.50 6.85
CA MET A 531 14.01 -3.43 6.34
C MET A 531 13.18 -2.21 5.92
N THR A 532 13.48 -1.07 6.53
CA THR A 532 12.92 0.24 6.17
C THR A 532 13.74 0.97 5.11
N MET A 533 14.92 0.44 4.78
CA MET A 533 15.79 0.90 3.69
C MET A 533 16.22 -0.31 2.85
N PRO A 534 15.53 -0.63 1.75
CA PRO A 534 15.94 -1.68 0.82
C PRO A 534 17.30 -1.36 0.18
N GLY A 535 17.98 -2.38 -0.32
CA GLY A 535 19.18 -2.21 -1.15
C GLY A 535 18.88 -2.48 -2.62
N LEU A 536 19.66 -1.90 -3.51
CA LEU A 536 19.64 -2.29 -4.92
C LEU A 536 20.05 -3.76 -5.07
N PRO A 537 19.45 -4.52 -5.99
CA PRO A 537 19.81 -5.91 -6.31
C PRO A 537 21.15 -5.96 -7.06
N LYS A 538 21.63 -7.17 -7.34
CA LYS A 538 22.87 -7.38 -8.12
C LYS A 538 22.79 -6.79 -9.53
N SER A 539 21.62 -6.84 -10.15
CA SER A 539 21.31 -6.23 -11.46
C SER A 539 20.06 -5.39 -11.33
N PRO A 540 20.20 -4.10 -10.95
CA PRO A 540 19.05 -3.21 -10.78
C PRO A 540 18.41 -2.84 -12.11
N ALA A 541 17.12 -2.50 -12.10
CA ALA A 541 16.41 -2.00 -13.27
C ALA A 541 17.06 -0.73 -13.84
N ALA A 542 17.72 0.05 -13.00
CA ALA A 542 18.49 1.24 -13.37
C ALA A 542 19.53 1.00 -14.49
N GLU A 543 20.05 -0.23 -14.64
CA GLU A 543 21.02 -0.58 -15.71
C GLU A 543 20.37 -0.61 -17.11
N ARG A 544 19.04 -0.67 -17.20
CA ARG A 544 18.29 -0.80 -18.45
C ARG A 544 17.45 0.42 -18.79
N ILE A 545 17.20 1.29 -17.80
CA ILE A 545 16.43 2.51 -18.01
C ILE A 545 17.32 3.53 -18.71
N ASP A 546 16.86 4.08 -19.84
CA ASP A 546 17.60 5.05 -20.65
C ASP A 546 16.65 6.08 -21.29
N VAL A 547 17.23 7.11 -21.88
CA VAL A 547 16.53 8.18 -22.58
C VAL A 547 17.09 8.31 -24.00
N THR A 548 16.22 8.22 -25.00
CA THR A 548 16.61 8.44 -26.39
C THR A 548 16.89 9.91 -26.69
N SER A 549 17.51 10.23 -27.81
CA SER A 549 17.86 11.60 -28.19
C SER A 549 16.66 12.53 -28.41
N ASP A 550 15.49 11.97 -28.67
CA ASP A 550 14.21 12.70 -28.77
C ASP A 550 13.46 12.77 -27.41
N GLY A 551 14.09 12.34 -26.32
CA GLY A 551 13.56 12.44 -24.95
C GLY A 551 12.63 11.31 -24.52
N LYS A 552 12.50 10.25 -25.31
CA LYS A 552 11.66 9.11 -24.99
C LYS A 552 12.35 8.20 -23.96
N ILE A 553 11.64 7.86 -22.87
CA ILE A 553 12.12 6.92 -21.84
C ILE A 553 12.01 5.48 -22.38
N THR A 554 13.03 4.67 -22.14
CA THR A 554 13.08 3.24 -22.49
C THR A 554 13.48 2.40 -21.29
N GLY A 555 13.22 1.10 -21.32
CA GLY A 555 13.61 0.15 -20.27
C GLY A 555 12.83 0.28 -18.96
N LEU A 556 11.77 1.06 -18.93
CA LEU A 556 10.88 1.24 -17.79
C LEU A 556 9.78 0.16 -17.86
N PHE A 557 10.15 -1.11 -17.69
CA PHE A 557 9.30 -2.33 -17.73
C PHE A 557 8.79 -2.76 -19.10
#